data_c4ec5677b4e40b3c202f535d4b6969e2
#
_entry.id   c4ec5677b4e40b3c202f535d4b6969e2
#
_cell.length_a   1.000
_cell.length_b   1.000
_cell.length_c   1.000
_cell.angle_alpha   90.00
_cell.angle_beta   90.00
_cell.angle_gamma   90.00
#
_symmetry.space_group_name_H-M   'P 1'
#
loop_
_entity.id
_entity.type
_entity.pdbx_description
1 polymer ?
#
loop_
_entity_poly.entity_id
_entity_poly.type
_entity_poly.pdbx_seq_one_letter_code
_entity_poly.pdbx_strand_id
1 'polypeptide(L)'
;MSEEVLLSLGGNVGDRLETLTAAVFALDDIDGLAVADVSGIYETPPWPPPGEPGSIEQEPFLNLVVRGVTSLDPHALLAELQLVEAAFGRDRSREQRWGPRILDIDILLQGERELDTADLVLPHPRIAERAFVLVPLMEVMPGGALPDGRRLASLLGALAPIEGIELVLRPDELPSRRVPRPEGPSAPAAYLSQDLPDESQESSDEHGGPP
;
A
#
# COMPACT_ATOMS: atom_id res chain seq x y z
N MET A 1 8.56 7.90 20.74
CA MET A 1 9.85 7.99 20.04
C MET A 1 9.56 7.57 18.61
N SER A 2 10.17 8.23 17.62
CA SER A 2 9.97 7.88 16.23
C SER A 2 10.88 6.72 15.83
N GLU A 3 10.40 5.81 15.01
CA GLU A 3 11.11 4.63 14.51
C GLU A 3 10.93 4.48 13.00
N GLU A 4 11.88 3.83 12.35
CA GLU A 4 11.80 3.51 10.93
C GLU A 4 10.64 2.54 10.68
N VAL A 5 9.95 2.72 9.58
CA VAL A 5 8.91 1.81 9.10
C VAL A 5 9.10 1.53 7.61
N LEU A 6 8.85 0.29 7.23
CA LEU A 6 8.85 -0.17 5.85
C LEU A 6 7.46 -0.69 5.50
N LEU A 7 6.87 -0.12 4.46
CA LEU A 7 5.53 -0.42 3.98
C LEU A 7 5.60 -0.98 2.57
N SER A 8 4.86 -2.04 2.28
CA SER A 8 4.66 -2.54 0.92
C SER A 8 3.30 -2.09 0.41
N LEU A 9 3.25 -1.50 -0.78
CA LEU A 9 2.02 -1.10 -1.45
C LEU A 9 1.86 -1.92 -2.72
N GLY A 10 0.64 -2.39 -3.00
CA GLY A 10 0.34 -3.13 -4.21
C GLY A 10 -1.11 -3.01 -4.65
N GLY A 11 -1.37 -3.16 -5.95
CA GLY A 11 -2.71 -3.16 -6.51
C GLY A 11 -2.74 -3.65 -7.95
N ASN A 12 -3.89 -4.20 -8.39
CA ASN A 12 -4.07 -4.71 -9.75
C ASN A 12 -5.42 -4.36 -10.39
N VAL A 13 -6.19 -3.46 -9.77
CA VAL A 13 -7.50 -3.02 -10.25
C VAL A 13 -7.47 -1.52 -10.57
N GLY A 14 -8.10 -1.11 -11.66
CA GLY A 14 -8.22 0.29 -12.07
C GLY A 14 -6.93 0.89 -12.62
N ASP A 15 -6.74 2.20 -12.47
CA ASP A 15 -5.48 2.88 -12.80
C ASP A 15 -4.47 2.62 -11.69
N ARG A 16 -3.76 1.49 -11.81
CA ARG A 16 -2.80 1.00 -10.82
C ARG A 16 -1.69 2.00 -10.53
N LEU A 17 -1.19 2.71 -11.57
CA LEU A 17 -0.08 3.65 -11.43
C LEU A 17 -0.50 4.91 -10.70
N GLU A 18 -1.64 5.50 -11.10
CA GLU A 18 -2.22 6.65 -10.42
C GLU A 18 -2.56 6.31 -8.96
N THR A 19 -3.18 5.16 -8.72
CA THR A 19 -3.54 4.68 -7.38
C THR A 19 -2.32 4.59 -6.46
N LEU A 20 -1.25 3.91 -6.88
CA LEU A 20 -0.05 3.76 -6.05
C LEU A 20 0.65 5.09 -5.80
N THR A 21 0.74 5.95 -6.82
CA THR A 21 1.33 7.27 -6.69
C THR A 21 0.55 8.15 -5.70
N ALA A 22 -0.77 8.18 -5.83
CA ALA A 22 -1.64 8.92 -4.91
C ALA A 22 -1.59 8.33 -3.49
N ALA A 23 -1.49 7.00 -3.34
CA ALA A 23 -1.35 6.35 -2.04
C ALA A 23 -0.07 6.77 -1.31
N VAL A 24 1.07 6.92 -2.00
CA VAL A 24 2.30 7.44 -1.41
C VAL A 24 2.09 8.84 -0.82
N PHE A 25 1.35 9.71 -1.52
CA PHE A 25 1.03 11.05 -0.99
C PHE A 25 0.07 10.98 0.21
N ALA A 26 -0.92 10.08 0.17
CA ALA A 26 -1.83 9.88 1.29
C ALA A 26 -1.10 9.38 2.55
N LEU A 27 -0.08 8.53 2.40
CA LEU A 27 0.77 8.09 3.52
C LEU A 27 1.51 9.26 4.16
N ASP A 28 2.06 10.19 3.35
CA ASP A 28 2.78 11.36 3.87
C ASP A 28 1.84 12.39 4.54
N ASP A 29 0.54 12.28 4.34
CA ASP A 29 -0.49 13.09 5.01
C ASP A 29 -0.94 12.51 6.36
N ILE A 30 -0.55 11.28 6.72
CA ILE A 30 -0.89 10.66 8.01
C ILE A 30 -0.13 11.37 9.15
N ASP A 31 -0.87 11.84 10.16
CA ASP A 31 -0.25 12.41 11.36
C ASP A 31 0.60 11.36 12.09
N GLY A 32 1.86 11.68 12.29
CA GLY A 32 2.82 10.78 12.94
C GLY A 32 3.53 9.80 12.01
N LEU A 33 3.33 9.90 10.70
CA LEU A 33 4.11 9.22 9.68
C LEU A 33 4.76 10.25 8.74
N ALA A 34 6.01 10.05 8.39
CA ALA A 34 6.72 10.86 7.38
C ALA A 34 7.37 9.92 6.38
N VAL A 35 7.05 10.06 5.11
CA VAL A 35 7.69 9.31 4.01
C VAL A 35 9.10 9.85 3.81
N ALA A 36 10.10 8.98 3.84
CA ALA A 36 11.51 9.33 3.67
C ALA A 36 12.06 8.91 2.31
N ASP A 37 11.61 7.76 1.79
CA ASP A 37 12.12 7.18 0.55
C ASP A 37 11.07 6.28 -0.09
N VAL A 38 11.09 6.14 -1.41
CA VAL A 38 10.17 5.30 -2.19
C VAL A 38 10.96 4.53 -3.24
N SER A 39 10.72 3.25 -3.38
CA SER A 39 11.32 2.42 -4.43
C SER A 39 10.76 2.75 -5.82
N GLY A 40 11.32 2.16 -6.86
CA GLY A 40 10.66 2.04 -8.15
C GLY A 40 9.34 1.26 -8.05
N ILE A 41 8.49 1.42 -9.08
CA ILE A 41 7.25 0.65 -9.23
C ILE A 41 7.54 -0.54 -10.15
N TYR A 42 7.18 -1.73 -9.69
CA TYR A 42 7.40 -2.99 -10.39
C TYR A 42 6.09 -3.67 -10.75
N GLU A 43 5.98 -4.10 -12.01
CA GLU A 43 4.92 -5.00 -12.42
C GLU A 43 5.33 -6.45 -12.10
N THR A 44 4.38 -7.21 -11.54
CA THR A 44 4.62 -8.58 -11.10
C THR A 44 3.41 -9.46 -11.36
N PRO A 45 3.60 -10.77 -11.66
CA PRO A 45 2.48 -11.70 -11.73
C PRO A 45 1.76 -11.81 -10.39
N PRO A 46 0.48 -12.25 -10.39
CA PRO A 46 -0.25 -12.56 -9.16
C PRO A 46 0.48 -13.59 -8.30
N TRP A 47 0.31 -13.47 -6.98
CA TRP A 47 0.83 -14.43 -6.01
C TRP A 47 -0.33 -15.07 -5.21
N PRO A 48 -0.44 -16.40 -5.07
CA PRO A 48 0.48 -17.42 -5.62
C PRO A 48 0.51 -17.43 -7.16
N PRO A 49 1.61 -17.92 -7.76
CA PRO A 49 1.72 -18.00 -9.22
C PRO A 49 0.58 -18.78 -9.86
N PRO A 50 0.22 -18.49 -11.12
CA PRO A 50 -0.83 -19.24 -11.83
C PRO A 50 -0.56 -20.75 -11.84
N GLY A 51 -1.60 -21.53 -11.48
CA GLY A 51 -1.52 -22.99 -11.37
C GLY A 51 -1.17 -23.53 -9.98
N GLU A 52 -0.69 -22.70 -9.06
CA GLU A 52 -0.47 -23.08 -7.66
C GLU A 52 -1.77 -23.08 -6.86
N PRO A 53 -1.85 -23.90 -5.78
CA PRO A 53 -3.04 -23.92 -4.92
C PRO A 53 -3.41 -22.55 -4.37
N GLY A 54 -4.64 -22.12 -4.63
CA GLY A 54 -5.15 -20.81 -4.21
C GLY A 54 -4.88 -19.67 -5.18
N SER A 55 -4.22 -19.93 -6.33
CA SER A 55 -4.09 -18.95 -7.40
C SER A 55 -5.45 -18.62 -8.03
N ILE A 56 -5.61 -17.35 -8.42
CA ILE A 56 -6.79 -16.82 -9.12
C ILE A 56 -6.29 -16.17 -10.40
N GLU A 57 -7.00 -16.42 -11.51
CA GLU A 57 -6.70 -15.71 -12.76
C GLU A 57 -7.09 -14.23 -12.61
N GLN A 58 -6.11 -13.35 -12.74
CA GLN A 58 -6.27 -11.91 -12.55
C GLN A 58 -5.13 -11.15 -13.22
N GLU A 59 -5.29 -9.84 -13.38
CA GLU A 59 -4.28 -8.96 -13.94
C GLU A 59 -3.02 -8.88 -13.07
N PRO A 60 -1.85 -8.59 -13.66
CA PRO A 60 -0.62 -8.34 -12.93
C PRO A 60 -0.74 -7.20 -11.93
N PHE A 61 0.00 -7.28 -10.84
CA PHE A 61 0.08 -6.25 -9.83
C PHE A 61 1.15 -5.21 -10.17
N LEU A 62 0.94 -3.96 -9.76
CA LEU A 62 2.02 -3.02 -9.52
C LEU A 62 2.34 -3.01 -8.03
N ASN A 63 3.64 -3.02 -7.71
CA ASN A 63 4.14 -3.05 -6.34
C ASN A 63 5.25 -2.02 -6.14
N LEU A 64 5.33 -1.43 -4.95
CA LEU A 64 6.43 -0.59 -4.49
C LEU A 64 6.64 -0.77 -2.99
N VAL A 65 7.76 -0.26 -2.47
CA VAL A 65 8.04 -0.18 -1.03
C VAL A 65 8.32 1.27 -0.65
N VAL A 66 7.74 1.68 0.47
CA VAL A 66 7.96 2.98 1.11
C VAL A 66 8.79 2.77 2.37
N ARG A 67 9.84 3.57 2.55
CA ARG A 67 10.55 3.75 3.80
C ARG A 67 10.12 5.07 4.42
N GLY A 68 9.71 5.02 5.68
CA GLY A 68 9.28 6.19 6.44
C GLY A 68 9.77 6.16 7.88
N VAL A 69 9.38 7.21 8.61
CA VAL A 69 9.57 7.32 10.06
C VAL A 69 8.24 7.57 10.71
N THR A 70 7.87 6.76 11.72
CA THR A 70 6.59 6.90 12.41
C THR A 70 6.74 7.05 13.91
N SER A 71 5.84 7.82 14.52
CA SER A 71 5.67 7.91 15.98
C SER A 71 4.46 7.11 16.47
N LEU A 72 3.69 6.52 15.55
CA LEU A 72 2.53 5.69 15.86
C LEU A 72 2.98 4.31 16.38
N ASP A 73 2.20 3.73 17.27
CA ASP A 73 2.37 2.30 17.57
C ASP A 73 1.86 1.45 16.41
N PRO A 74 2.26 0.17 16.31
CA PRO A 74 1.96 -0.66 15.13
C PRO A 74 0.47 -0.81 14.83
N HIS A 75 -0.40 -0.91 15.85
CA HIS A 75 -1.84 -1.06 15.63
C HIS A 75 -2.49 0.27 15.22
N ALA A 76 -2.03 1.40 15.78
CA ALA A 76 -2.47 2.72 15.36
C ALA A 76 -2.08 2.98 13.90
N LEU A 77 -0.83 2.64 13.52
CA LEU A 77 -0.39 2.74 12.14
C LEU A 77 -1.24 1.84 11.21
N LEU A 78 -1.47 0.58 11.60
CA LEU A 78 -2.32 -0.34 10.82
C LEU A 78 -3.72 0.24 10.60
N ALA A 79 -4.32 0.86 11.62
CA ALA A 79 -5.63 1.49 11.50
C ALA A 79 -5.64 2.65 10.49
N GLU A 80 -4.62 3.53 10.54
CA GLU A 80 -4.48 4.63 9.56
C GLU A 80 -4.27 4.10 8.12
N LEU A 81 -3.44 3.07 7.94
CA LEU A 81 -3.23 2.46 6.62
C LEU A 81 -4.53 1.85 6.07
N GLN A 82 -5.35 1.21 6.92
CA GLN A 82 -6.66 0.69 6.52
C GLN A 82 -7.65 1.80 6.15
N LEU A 83 -7.59 2.97 6.78
CA LEU A 83 -8.38 4.14 6.38
C LEU A 83 -7.93 4.64 5.00
N VAL A 84 -6.65 4.67 4.71
CA VAL A 84 -6.14 5.00 3.38
C VAL A 84 -6.67 4.00 2.35
N GLU A 85 -6.54 2.69 2.58
CA GLU A 85 -7.06 1.67 1.67
C GLU A 85 -8.57 1.83 1.41
N ALA A 86 -9.34 2.10 2.46
CA ALA A 86 -10.79 2.33 2.35
C ALA A 86 -11.11 3.59 1.54
N ALA A 87 -10.34 4.68 1.69
CA ALA A 87 -10.48 5.90 0.91
C ALA A 87 -10.22 5.68 -0.58
N PHE A 88 -9.36 4.71 -0.94
CA PHE A 88 -9.15 4.27 -2.33
C PHE A 88 -10.19 3.24 -2.81
N GLY A 89 -11.24 2.97 -2.04
CA GLY A 89 -12.36 2.11 -2.43
C GLY A 89 -12.17 0.63 -2.10
N ARG A 90 -11.20 0.28 -1.24
CA ARG A 90 -11.04 -1.10 -0.77
C ARG A 90 -12.19 -1.48 0.17
N ASP A 91 -12.90 -2.56 -0.15
CA ASP A 91 -13.94 -3.16 0.71
C ASP A 91 -13.51 -4.56 1.15
N ARG A 92 -12.88 -4.66 2.32
CA ARG A 92 -12.38 -5.92 2.88
C ARG A 92 -13.49 -6.96 3.14
N SER A 93 -14.75 -6.51 3.26
CA SER A 93 -15.89 -7.42 3.48
C SER A 93 -16.28 -8.22 2.23
N ARG A 94 -15.86 -7.75 1.05
CA ARG A 94 -16.14 -8.36 -0.26
C ARG A 94 -14.93 -9.02 -0.89
N GLU A 95 -13.75 -8.90 -0.26
CA GLU A 95 -12.52 -9.43 -0.82
C GLU A 95 -12.43 -10.95 -0.70
N GLN A 96 -12.00 -11.56 -1.79
CA GLN A 96 -11.53 -12.95 -1.78
C GLN A 96 -10.03 -12.97 -1.40
N ARG A 97 -9.65 -13.93 -0.58
CA ARG A 97 -8.23 -14.16 -0.27
C ARG A 97 -7.44 -14.37 -1.55
N TRP A 98 -6.35 -13.64 -1.74
CA TRP A 98 -5.50 -13.62 -2.95
C TRP A 98 -6.19 -13.04 -4.20
N GLY A 99 -7.36 -12.46 -4.06
CA GLY A 99 -8.11 -11.85 -5.14
C GLY A 99 -7.57 -10.49 -5.57
N PRO A 100 -8.16 -9.94 -6.64
CA PRO A 100 -7.81 -8.61 -7.13
C PRO A 100 -8.16 -7.54 -6.10
N ARG A 101 -7.34 -6.47 -6.05
CA ARG A 101 -7.55 -5.34 -5.14
C ARG A 101 -7.07 -4.03 -5.73
N ILE A 102 -7.74 -2.95 -5.35
CA ILE A 102 -7.37 -1.59 -5.79
C ILE A 102 -6.06 -1.18 -5.13
N LEU A 103 -5.97 -1.33 -3.82
CA LEU A 103 -4.79 -0.97 -3.00
C LEU A 103 -4.67 -1.92 -1.81
N ASP A 104 -3.46 -2.40 -1.55
CA ASP A 104 -3.07 -3.19 -0.38
C ASP A 104 -1.84 -2.55 0.25
N ILE A 105 -1.85 -2.30 1.56
CA ILE A 105 -0.74 -1.70 2.29
C ILE A 105 -0.39 -2.58 3.47
N ASP A 106 0.77 -3.25 3.39
CA ASP A 106 1.30 -4.12 4.44
C ASP A 106 2.43 -3.41 5.22
N ILE A 107 2.42 -3.49 6.55
CA ILE A 107 3.58 -3.12 7.38
C ILE A 107 4.58 -4.28 7.33
N LEU A 108 5.73 -4.04 6.70
CA LEU A 108 6.79 -5.05 6.59
C LEU A 108 7.62 -5.12 7.88
N LEU A 109 8.10 -3.97 8.34
CA LEU A 109 8.92 -3.80 9.53
C LEU A 109 8.57 -2.48 10.21
N GLN A 110 8.67 -2.43 11.54
CA GLN A 110 8.64 -1.19 12.31
C GLN A 110 9.72 -1.23 13.39
N GLY A 111 10.85 -0.55 13.14
CA GLY A 111 12.05 -0.65 13.96
C GLY A 111 12.49 -2.11 14.12
N GLU A 112 12.84 -2.48 15.34
CA GLU A 112 13.18 -3.87 15.72
C GLU A 112 11.99 -4.58 16.40
N ARG A 113 10.76 -4.12 16.17
CA ARG A 113 9.58 -4.67 16.85
C ARG A 113 9.29 -6.08 16.38
N GLU A 114 9.05 -6.94 17.35
CA GLU A 114 8.47 -8.26 17.16
C GLU A 114 7.06 -8.24 17.76
N LEU A 115 6.07 -8.59 16.96
CA LEU A 115 4.66 -8.62 17.32
C LEU A 115 3.98 -9.82 16.69
N ASP A 116 3.16 -10.53 17.46
CA ASP A 116 2.36 -11.65 16.98
C ASP A 116 0.97 -11.54 17.62
N THR A 117 0.07 -10.85 16.90
CA THR A 117 -1.33 -10.67 17.29
C THR A 117 -2.25 -11.22 16.21
N ALA A 118 -3.55 -11.26 16.46
CA ALA A 118 -4.52 -11.80 15.51
C ALA A 118 -4.62 -10.99 14.21
N ASP A 119 -4.31 -9.69 14.26
CA ASP A 119 -4.48 -8.72 13.18
C ASP A 119 -3.16 -8.18 12.63
N LEU A 120 -2.04 -8.34 13.37
CA LEU A 120 -0.73 -7.84 12.94
C LEU A 120 0.40 -8.73 13.43
N VAL A 121 1.27 -9.14 12.52
CA VAL A 121 2.51 -9.86 12.80
C VAL A 121 3.69 -9.07 12.25
N LEU A 122 4.68 -8.75 13.09
CA LEU A 122 5.91 -8.06 12.71
C LEU A 122 7.13 -8.84 13.20
N PRO A 123 8.16 -8.97 12.38
CA PRO A 123 8.24 -8.69 10.95
C PRO A 123 7.14 -9.39 10.17
N HIS A 124 6.69 -8.79 9.04
CA HIS A 124 5.66 -9.41 8.22
C HIS A 124 6.07 -10.84 7.83
N PRO A 125 5.26 -11.87 8.11
CA PRO A 125 5.70 -13.27 8.10
C PRO A 125 6.15 -13.79 6.74
N ARG A 126 5.71 -13.13 5.66
CA ARG A 126 5.98 -13.55 4.27
C ARG A 126 6.99 -12.69 3.51
N ILE A 127 7.75 -11.82 4.19
CA ILE A 127 8.79 -11.02 3.51
C ILE A 127 9.73 -11.93 2.72
N ALA A 128 10.18 -13.03 3.35
CA ALA A 128 11.18 -13.93 2.76
C ALA A 128 10.66 -14.78 1.59
N GLU A 129 9.35 -14.84 1.38
CA GLU A 129 8.69 -15.67 0.38
C GLU A 129 8.31 -14.88 -0.89
N ARG A 130 8.44 -13.54 -0.86
CA ARG A 130 7.86 -12.64 -1.86
C ARG A 130 8.94 -11.82 -2.57
N ALA A 131 9.36 -12.26 -3.75
CA ALA A 131 10.34 -11.52 -4.54
C ALA A 131 9.84 -10.11 -4.92
N PHE A 132 8.52 -9.95 -5.16
CA PHE A 132 7.89 -8.67 -5.45
C PHE A 132 7.90 -7.68 -4.28
N VAL A 133 8.19 -8.15 -3.06
CA VAL A 133 8.48 -7.31 -1.88
C VAL A 133 9.98 -7.09 -1.75
N LEU A 134 10.79 -8.14 -1.85
CA LEU A 134 12.24 -8.06 -1.62
C LEU A 134 12.96 -7.17 -2.63
N VAL A 135 12.57 -7.21 -3.92
CA VAL A 135 13.19 -6.40 -4.96
C VAL A 135 13.07 -4.90 -4.65
N PRO A 136 11.86 -4.33 -4.51
CA PRO A 136 11.72 -2.91 -4.16
C PRO A 136 12.24 -2.58 -2.75
N LEU A 137 12.16 -3.51 -1.78
CA LEU A 137 12.68 -3.31 -0.44
C LEU A 137 14.20 -3.07 -0.44
N MET A 138 14.95 -3.78 -1.28
CA MET A 138 16.40 -3.60 -1.40
C MET A 138 16.81 -2.24 -1.97
N GLU A 139 15.94 -1.55 -2.70
CA GLU A 139 16.22 -0.18 -3.17
C GLU A 139 16.19 0.84 -2.04
N VAL A 140 15.21 0.75 -1.14
CA VAL A 140 15.04 1.67 -0.01
C VAL A 140 15.82 1.26 1.24
N MET A 141 16.33 0.02 1.27
CA MET A 141 17.15 -0.54 2.37
C MET A 141 18.36 -1.29 1.80
N PRO A 142 19.28 -0.61 1.07
CA PRO A 142 20.41 -1.26 0.44
C PRO A 142 21.34 -1.91 1.47
N GLY A 143 21.69 -3.18 1.25
CA GLY A 143 22.50 -3.98 2.19
C GLY A 143 21.80 -4.36 3.48
N GLY A 144 20.48 -4.14 3.59
CA GLY A 144 19.66 -4.38 4.75
C GLY A 144 19.53 -5.86 5.13
N ALA A 145 19.08 -6.06 6.37
CA ALA A 145 18.75 -7.36 6.95
C ALA A 145 17.46 -7.25 7.77
N LEU A 146 16.76 -8.37 7.91
CA LEU A 146 15.65 -8.48 8.86
C LEU A 146 16.14 -8.43 10.30
N PRO A 147 15.29 -8.15 11.30
CA PRO A 147 15.66 -8.14 12.72
C PRO A 147 16.33 -9.45 13.20
N ASP A 148 16.00 -10.59 12.59
CA ASP A 148 16.61 -11.89 12.86
C ASP A 148 18.02 -12.07 12.23
N GLY A 149 18.56 -11.03 11.58
CA GLY A 149 19.88 -11.00 10.95
C GLY A 149 19.95 -11.57 9.53
N ARG A 150 18.87 -12.11 8.97
CA ARG A 150 18.85 -12.58 7.57
C ARG A 150 18.99 -11.43 6.61
N ARG A 151 20.00 -11.46 5.73
CA ARG A 151 20.23 -10.41 4.74
C ARG A 151 19.21 -10.49 3.60
N LEU A 152 18.65 -9.34 3.18
CA LEU A 152 17.67 -9.25 2.09
C LEU A 152 18.21 -9.87 0.79
N ALA A 153 19.48 -9.61 0.46
CA ALA A 153 20.11 -10.20 -0.74
C ALA A 153 20.18 -11.74 -0.70
N SER A 154 20.39 -12.32 0.50
CA SER A 154 20.40 -13.78 0.66
C SER A 154 19.00 -14.37 0.53
N LEU A 155 18.00 -13.67 1.08
CA LEU A 155 16.59 -14.07 0.95
C LEU A 155 16.14 -14.02 -0.52
N LEU A 156 16.46 -12.94 -1.23
CA LEU A 156 16.14 -12.83 -2.64
C LEU A 156 16.85 -13.91 -3.48
N GLY A 157 18.14 -14.18 -3.20
CA GLY A 157 18.89 -15.23 -3.85
C GLY A 157 18.31 -16.63 -3.65
N ALA A 158 17.66 -16.88 -2.52
CA ALA A 158 16.99 -18.16 -2.23
C ALA A 158 15.69 -18.36 -3.03
N LEU A 159 15.10 -17.30 -3.56
CA LEU A 159 13.91 -17.34 -4.40
C LEU A 159 14.24 -17.51 -5.90
N ALA A 160 15.51 -17.53 -6.27
CA ALA A 160 15.91 -17.66 -7.69
C ALA A 160 15.47 -19.01 -8.31
N PRO A 161 15.08 -19.06 -9.61
CA PRO A 161 15.05 -17.93 -10.54
C PRO A 161 13.89 -16.96 -10.26
N ILE A 162 14.15 -15.66 -10.35
CA ILE A 162 13.13 -14.62 -10.18
C ILE A 162 12.66 -14.23 -11.58
N GLU A 163 11.39 -14.50 -11.87
CA GLU A 163 10.78 -14.25 -13.16
C GLU A 163 9.59 -13.30 -13.04
N GLY A 164 9.31 -12.53 -14.11
CA GLY A 164 8.11 -11.70 -14.22
C GLY A 164 8.08 -10.48 -13.32
N ILE A 165 9.23 -10.01 -12.81
CA ILE A 165 9.33 -8.74 -12.10
C ILE A 165 9.97 -7.71 -13.03
N GLU A 166 9.17 -6.73 -13.46
CA GLU A 166 9.58 -5.71 -14.42
C GLU A 166 9.48 -4.32 -13.83
N LEU A 167 10.54 -3.52 -13.95
CA LEU A 167 10.53 -2.12 -13.52
C LEU A 167 9.67 -1.29 -14.49
N VAL A 168 8.61 -0.67 -13.99
CA VAL A 168 7.69 0.18 -14.75
C VAL A 168 8.03 1.65 -14.61
N LEU A 169 8.40 2.09 -13.40
CA LEU A 169 8.74 3.47 -13.11
C LEU A 169 9.89 3.54 -12.12
N ARG A 170 10.87 4.38 -12.38
CA ARG A 170 12.01 4.61 -11.47
C ARG A 170 11.63 5.51 -10.30
N PRO A 171 12.35 5.46 -9.17
CA PRO A 171 12.08 6.34 -8.03
C PRO A 171 12.14 7.83 -8.38
N ASP A 172 13.07 8.25 -9.25
CA ASP A 172 13.26 9.64 -9.68
C ASP A 172 12.21 10.12 -10.70
N GLU A 173 11.45 9.19 -11.28
CA GLU A 173 10.33 9.46 -12.20
C GLU A 173 8.98 9.58 -11.46
N LEU A 174 8.93 9.20 -10.17
CA LEU A 174 7.74 9.36 -9.36
C LEU A 174 7.37 10.85 -9.24
N PRO A 175 6.08 11.19 -9.34
CA PRO A 175 5.65 12.57 -9.13
C PRO A 175 6.08 13.07 -7.75
N SER A 176 6.82 14.16 -7.72
CA SER A 176 7.18 14.81 -6.45
C SER A 176 6.09 15.80 -6.05
N ARG A 177 5.67 15.76 -4.79
CA ARG A 177 4.75 16.75 -4.23
C ARG A 177 5.47 18.10 -4.16
N ARG A 178 5.27 18.97 -5.14
CA ARG A 178 5.81 20.35 -5.18
C ARG A 178 4.98 21.36 -4.39
N VAL A 179 4.09 20.93 -3.52
CA VAL A 179 3.24 21.83 -2.72
C VAL A 179 3.75 21.84 -1.29
N PRO A 180 4.10 23.01 -0.71
CA PRO A 180 4.40 23.09 0.72
C PRO A 180 3.20 22.61 1.50
N ARG A 181 3.43 21.77 2.52
CA ARG A 181 2.41 21.32 3.45
C ARG A 181 1.65 22.54 3.98
N PRO A 182 0.31 22.65 3.86
CA PRO A 182 -0.41 23.72 4.53
C PRO A 182 -0.23 23.55 6.04
N GLU A 183 0.15 24.62 6.74
CA GLU A 183 0.14 24.65 8.22
C GLU A 183 -1.31 24.59 8.68
N GLY A 184 -1.80 23.38 9.05
CA GLY A 184 -3.16 23.14 9.55
C GLY A 184 -3.37 21.68 9.91
N PRO A 185 -4.41 21.33 10.67
CA PRO A 185 -4.68 19.95 11.04
C PRO A 185 -4.82 19.09 9.79
N SER A 186 -3.96 18.08 9.67
CA SER A 186 -3.91 17.20 8.52
C SER A 186 -5.17 16.34 8.48
N ALA A 187 -5.73 16.26 7.31
CA ALA A 187 -7.00 15.63 7.12
C ALA A 187 -6.89 14.37 6.28
N PRO A 188 -7.32 13.24 6.80
CA PRO A 188 -7.96 12.25 5.94
C PRO A 188 -9.24 12.82 5.28
N ALA A 189 -9.82 13.90 5.85
CA ALA A 189 -11.05 14.53 5.38
C ALA A 189 -10.92 15.34 4.07
N ALA A 190 -9.75 15.80 3.67
CA ALA A 190 -9.61 16.63 2.46
C ALA A 190 -9.62 15.80 1.16
N TYR A 191 -9.28 14.52 1.22
CA TYR A 191 -9.39 13.61 0.08
C TYR A 191 -10.81 13.05 -0.12
N LEU A 192 -11.62 13.08 0.93
CA LEU A 192 -13.02 12.59 0.90
C LEU A 192 -14.04 13.66 0.44
N SER A 193 -13.64 14.91 0.24
CA SER A 193 -14.56 16.02 -0.08
C SER A 193 -14.54 16.51 -1.52
N GLN A 194 -13.78 15.88 -2.41
CA GLN A 194 -13.82 16.19 -3.84
C GLN A 194 -14.37 14.98 -4.59
N ASP A 195 -15.58 15.15 -5.14
CA ASP A 195 -16.23 14.28 -6.12
C ASP A 195 -17.04 13.06 -5.62
N LEU A 196 -17.95 13.26 -4.66
CA LEU A 196 -19.17 12.48 -4.69
C LEU A 196 -20.26 13.36 -5.34
N PRO A 197 -20.92 12.93 -6.43
CA PRO A 197 -22.09 13.63 -6.95
C PRO A 197 -23.19 13.62 -5.89
N ASP A 198 -23.76 14.80 -5.64
CA ASP A 198 -24.91 15.02 -4.77
C ASP A 198 -26.16 14.33 -5.37
N GLU A 199 -26.46 13.12 -4.89
CA GLU A 199 -27.69 12.40 -5.23
C GLU A 199 -28.93 12.89 -4.46
N SER A 200 -28.95 14.16 -4.02
CA SER A 200 -30.09 14.71 -3.27
C SER A 200 -30.94 15.74 -4.04
N GLN A 201 -31.15 15.56 -5.36
CA GLN A 201 -32.15 16.32 -6.09
C GLN A 201 -32.88 15.49 -7.16
N GLU A 202 -33.74 14.57 -6.70
CA GLU A 202 -34.90 14.15 -7.50
C GLU A 202 -35.94 13.49 -6.58
N SER A 203 -36.83 14.30 -6.02
CA SER A 203 -38.24 13.90 -5.81
C SER A 203 -39.01 14.98 -5.08
N SER A 204 -39.53 15.95 -5.83
CA SER A 204 -40.78 16.61 -5.47
C SER A 204 -41.23 17.41 -6.69
N ASP A 205 -42.05 16.78 -7.51
CA ASP A 205 -43.17 17.47 -8.20
C ASP A 205 -43.95 16.44 -8.99
N GLU A 206 -45.11 16.09 -8.49
CA GLU A 206 -46.34 15.91 -9.29
C GLU A 206 -47.42 15.29 -8.39
N HIS A 207 -48.24 16.18 -7.81
CA HIS A 207 -49.64 15.87 -7.52
C HIS A 207 -50.46 17.11 -7.77
N GLY A 208 -50.98 17.21 -9.00
CA GLY A 208 -52.04 18.11 -9.39
C GLY A 208 -53.00 17.36 -10.29
N GLY A 209 -54.04 16.72 -9.73
CA GLY A 209 -55.15 16.17 -10.51
C GLY A 209 -56.30 17.15 -10.57
N PRO A 210 -57.01 17.16 -11.66
CA PRO A 210 -58.18 18.04 -11.92
C PRO A 210 -59.53 17.40 -11.54
N PRO A 211 -60.61 18.13 -11.67
CA PRO A 211 -61.93 17.73 -11.23
C PRO A 211 -62.61 16.62 -12.04
#